data_678f86413df80fb331b0b3bd810fff74
#
_entry.id   678f86413df80fb331b0b3bd810fff74
#
_cell.length_a   1.000
_cell.length_b   1.000
_cell.length_c   1.000
_cell.angle_alpha   90.00
_cell.angle_beta   90.00
_cell.angle_gamma   90.00
#
_symmetry.space_group_name_H-M   'P 1'
#
loop_
_entity.id
_entity.type
_entity.pdbx_description
1 polymer ?
#
loop_
_entity_poly.entity_id
_entity_poly.type
_entity_poly.pdbx_seq_one_letter_code
_entity_poly.pdbx_strand_id
1 'polypeptide(L)'
;MPRSVNHVASKARRTKILKLTRGYFGARKNVWTVAKNTWEKGLTYAFRDRKNKKRNFRALWIQRINAAARLEGMSYSKLMGALHKAGIEINRKVLADLAMNHPEAFKAIVAKAKAA
;
A
#
# COMPACT_ATOMS: atom_id res chain seq x y z
N MET A 1 27.33 -48.64 9.46
CA MET A 1 26.69 -47.64 8.59
C MET A 1 26.43 -46.37 9.39
N PRO A 2 26.85 -45.20 8.88
CA PRO A 2 26.50 -43.96 9.57
C PRO A 2 24.98 -43.76 9.53
N ARG A 3 24.39 -43.46 10.67
CA ARG A 3 22.97 -43.14 10.78
C ARG A 3 22.78 -41.64 10.70
N SER A 4 21.78 -41.21 9.97
CA SER A 4 21.35 -39.82 9.99
C SER A 4 20.79 -39.49 11.39
N VAL A 5 21.33 -38.46 12.01
CA VAL A 5 20.90 -37.97 13.35
C VAL A 5 20.12 -36.66 13.18
N ASN A 6 19.35 -36.27 14.19
CA ASN A 6 18.57 -35.02 14.22
C ASN A 6 17.40 -34.94 13.23
N HIS A 7 16.78 -36.07 12.89
CA HIS A 7 15.58 -36.08 12.04
C HIS A 7 14.42 -35.25 12.62
N VAL A 8 14.22 -35.27 13.93
CA VAL A 8 13.15 -34.54 14.61
C VAL A 8 13.29 -33.04 14.38
N ALA A 9 14.49 -32.48 14.61
CA ALA A 9 14.76 -31.07 14.42
C ALA A 9 14.64 -30.66 12.96
N SER A 10 15.19 -31.48 12.03
CA SER A 10 15.10 -31.23 10.60
C SER A 10 13.64 -31.26 10.09
N LYS A 11 12.86 -32.25 10.51
CA LYS A 11 11.44 -32.37 10.19
C LYS A 11 10.63 -31.19 10.75
N ALA A 12 10.90 -30.77 11.98
CA ALA A 12 10.24 -29.64 12.61
C ALA A 12 10.44 -28.34 11.81
N ARG A 13 11.66 -28.06 11.38
CA ARG A 13 11.99 -26.89 10.53
C ARG A 13 11.25 -26.93 9.20
N ARG A 14 11.22 -28.07 8.53
CA ARG A 14 10.50 -28.26 7.27
C ARG A 14 9.00 -28.08 7.46
N THR A 15 8.42 -28.71 8.48
CA THR A 15 6.99 -28.60 8.78
C THR A 15 6.58 -27.17 9.09
N LYS A 16 7.41 -26.40 9.78
CA LYS A 16 7.14 -24.97 10.06
C LYS A 16 6.93 -24.18 8.78
N ILE A 17 7.81 -24.34 7.80
CA ILE A 17 7.72 -23.62 6.52
C ILE A 17 6.56 -24.15 5.67
N LEU A 18 6.35 -25.47 5.62
CA LEU A 18 5.24 -26.06 4.87
C LEU A 18 3.87 -25.63 5.42
N LYS A 19 3.74 -25.37 6.71
CA LYS A 19 2.53 -24.77 7.27
C LYS A 19 2.27 -23.34 6.74
N LEU A 20 3.32 -22.57 6.53
CA LEU A 20 3.23 -21.21 6.02
C LEU A 20 2.93 -21.15 4.51
N THR A 21 3.20 -22.23 3.77
CA THR A 21 2.93 -22.33 2.32
C THR A 21 1.60 -23.00 2.00
N ARG A 22 0.77 -23.29 2.98
CA ARG A 22 -0.56 -23.87 2.73
C ARG A 22 -1.38 -22.97 1.81
N GLY A 23 -2.05 -23.60 0.83
CA GLY A 23 -2.85 -22.89 -0.17
C GLY A 23 -2.06 -22.37 -1.37
N TYR A 24 -0.74 -22.55 -1.41
CA TYR A 24 0.06 -22.17 -2.55
C TYR A 24 -0.24 -23.09 -3.76
N PHE A 25 -0.08 -22.54 -4.95
CA PHE A 25 -0.39 -23.22 -6.20
C PHE A 25 0.53 -24.43 -6.45
N GLY A 26 -0.05 -25.56 -6.84
CA GLY A 26 0.64 -26.76 -7.24
C GLY A 26 1.60 -27.32 -6.20
N ALA A 27 2.80 -27.69 -6.63
CA ALA A 27 3.86 -28.24 -5.78
C ALA A 27 4.48 -27.24 -4.80
N ARG A 28 4.18 -25.95 -4.93
CA ARG A 28 4.70 -24.90 -4.05
C ARG A 28 4.14 -24.95 -2.63
N LYS A 29 3.08 -25.72 -2.40
CA LYS A 29 2.46 -25.90 -1.08
C LYS A 29 3.09 -27.01 -0.25
N ASN A 30 3.59 -28.09 -0.88
CA ASN A 30 3.97 -29.35 -0.20
C ASN A 30 5.37 -29.88 -0.55
N VAL A 31 5.97 -29.49 -1.67
CA VAL A 31 7.34 -29.85 -2.02
C VAL A 31 8.31 -28.89 -1.34
N TRP A 32 9.11 -29.41 -0.42
CA TRP A 32 9.98 -28.61 0.46
C TRP A 32 10.83 -27.57 -0.27
N THR A 33 11.61 -27.97 -1.28
CA THR A 33 12.53 -27.08 -1.97
C THR A 33 11.81 -25.93 -2.67
N VAL A 34 10.74 -26.27 -3.38
CA VAL A 34 9.92 -25.29 -4.11
C VAL A 34 9.15 -24.39 -3.15
N ALA A 35 8.57 -24.98 -2.10
CA ALA A 35 7.81 -24.24 -1.09
C ALA A 35 8.68 -23.23 -0.35
N LYS A 36 9.87 -23.65 0.08
CA LYS A 36 10.83 -22.78 0.76
C LYS A 36 11.21 -21.58 -0.11
N ASN A 37 11.62 -21.83 -1.34
CA ASN A 37 12.03 -20.77 -2.28
C ASN A 37 10.89 -19.81 -2.59
N THR A 38 9.69 -20.34 -2.79
CA THR A 38 8.50 -19.50 -3.04
C THR A 38 8.15 -18.65 -1.84
N TRP A 39 8.20 -19.20 -0.64
CA TRP A 39 7.93 -18.46 0.59
C TRP A 39 8.96 -17.35 0.83
N GLU A 40 10.26 -17.65 0.71
CA GLU A 40 11.33 -16.66 0.85
C GLU A 40 11.19 -15.52 -0.17
N LYS A 41 10.90 -15.87 -1.42
CA LYS A 41 10.65 -14.86 -2.47
C LYS A 41 9.41 -14.02 -2.17
N GLY A 42 8.35 -14.64 -1.66
CA GLY A 42 7.15 -13.95 -1.23
C GLY A 42 7.40 -12.90 -0.15
N LEU A 43 8.30 -13.18 0.80
CA LEU A 43 8.69 -12.22 1.84
C LEU A 43 9.45 -11.02 1.25
N THR A 44 10.33 -11.23 0.28
CA THR A 44 11.02 -10.13 -0.40
C THR A 44 10.04 -9.25 -1.17
N TYR A 45 9.06 -9.86 -1.83
CA TYR A 45 7.99 -9.12 -2.50
C TYR A 45 7.09 -8.36 -1.50
N ALA A 46 6.75 -8.96 -0.37
CA ALA A 46 5.99 -8.29 0.67
C ALA A 46 6.70 -7.03 1.18
N PHE A 47 8.01 -7.10 1.39
CA PHE A 47 8.82 -5.95 1.78
C PHE A 47 8.79 -4.83 0.72
N ARG A 48 9.03 -5.18 -0.54
CA ARG A 48 8.97 -4.24 -1.67
C ARG A 48 7.57 -3.62 -1.81
N ASP A 49 6.54 -4.44 -1.76
CA ASP A 49 5.17 -4.03 -2.07
C ASP A 49 4.54 -3.20 -0.94
N ARG A 50 5.01 -3.35 0.31
CA ARG A 50 4.64 -2.41 1.39
C ARG A 50 5.10 -0.98 1.08
N LYS A 51 6.26 -0.80 0.44
CA LYS A 51 6.74 0.50 -0.04
C LYS A 51 5.95 0.99 -1.25
N ASN A 52 5.70 0.10 -2.20
CA ASN A 52 4.92 0.41 -3.41
C ASN A 52 3.47 0.77 -3.07
N LYS A 53 2.86 0.11 -2.10
CA LYS A 53 1.50 0.40 -1.63
C LYS A 53 1.35 1.87 -1.24
N LYS A 54 2.29 2.42 -0.48
CA LYS A 54 2.29 3.83 -0.06
C LYS A 54 2.35 4.77 -1.27
N ARG A 55 3.19 4.48 -2.25
CA ARG A 55 3.31 5.28 -3.49
C ARG A 55 2.04 5.21 -4.33
N ASN A 56 1.48 4.04 -4.48
CA ASN A 56 0.27 3.82 -5.28
C ASN A 56 -0.94 4.54 -4.67
N PHE A 57 -1.12 4.45 -3.36
CA PHE A 57 -2.20 5.17 -2.69
C PHE A 57 -2.01 6.69 -2.76
N ARG A 58 -0.79 7.19 -2.63
CA ARG A 58 -0.53 8.62 -2.80
C ARG A 58 -0.88 9.10 -4.21
N ALA A 59 -0.52 8.34 -5.25
CA ALA A 59 -0.89 8.64 -6.62
C ALA A 59 -2.42 8.67 -6.81
N LEU A 60 -3.13 7.71 -6.24
CA LEU A 60 -4.60 7.65 -6.26
C LEU A 60 -5.23 8.86 -5.55
N TRP A 61 -4.74 9.25 -4.40
CA TRP A 61 -5.23 10.44 -3.70
C TRP A 61 -5.04 11.71 -4.53
N ILE A 62 -3.88 11.86 -5.16
CA ILE A 62 -3.59 12.99 -6.04
C ILE A 62 -4.56 13.05 -7.22
N GLN A 63 -4.88 11.90 -7.85
CA GLN A 63 -5.87 11.84 -8.92
C GLN A 63 -7.26 12.30 -8.46
N ARG A 64 -7.71 11.83 -7.31
CA ARG A 64 -9.02 12.18 -6.72
C ARG A 64 -9.10 13.68 -6.41
N ILE A 65 -8.07 14.21 -5.76
CA ILE A 65 -7.99 15.65 -5.45
C ILE A 65 -7.97 16.48 -6.72
N ASN A 66 -7.19 16.06 -7.72
CA ASN A 66 -7.11 16.78 -9.00
C ASN A 66 -8.45 16.80 -9.75
N ALA A 67 -9.16 15.68 -9.76
CA ALA A 67 -10.49 15.62 -10.39
C ALA A 67 -11.47 16.59 -9.71
N ALA A 68 -11.53 16.58 -8.38
CA ALA A 68 -12.38 17.50 -7.62
C ALA A 68 -11.95 18.97 -7.76
N ALA A 69 -10.65 19.24 -7.75
CA ALA A 69 -10.13 20.60 -7.95
C ALA A 69 -10.47 21.16 -9.34
N ARG A 70 -10.45 20.33 -10.37
CA ARG A 70 -10.85 20.74 -11.73
C ARG A 70 -12.32 21.11 -11.84
N LEU A 71 -13.19 20.44 -11.10
CA LEU A 71 -14.61 20.84 -11.01
C LEU A 71 -14.76 22.25 -10.42
N GLU A 72 -13.85 22.65 -9.55
CA GLU A 72 -13.79 23.99 -8.95
C GLU A 72 -12.90 24.97 -9.76
N GLY A 73 -12.50 24.62 -10.98
CA GLY A 73 -11.72 25.45 -11.90
C GLY A 73 -10.24 25.59 -11.55
N MET A 74 -9.68 24.69 -10.74
CA MET A 74 -8.26 24.70 -10.35
C MET A 74 -7.55 23.41 -10.77
N SER A 75 -6.23 23.49 -11.02
CA SER A 75 -5.39 22.31 -11.12
C SER A 75 -4.88 21.90 -9.73
N TYR A 76 -4.49 20.63 -9.61
CA TYR A 76 -3.91 20.10 -8.35
C TYR A 76 -2.76 20.96 -7.82
N SER A 77 -1.83 21.36 -8.70
CA SER A 77 -0.66 22.17 -8.29
C SER A 77 -1.06 23.56 -7.76
N LYS A 78 -2.02 24.20 -8.43
CA LYS A 78 -2.55 25.49 -8.00
C LYS A 78 -3.27 25.38 -6.66
N LEU A 79 -4.07 24.32 -6.48
CA LEU A 79 -4.75 24.06 -5.21
C LEU A 79 -3.76 23.84 -4.07
N MET A 80 -2.73 23.01 -4.28
CA MET A 80 -1.73 22.76 -3.24
C MET A 80 -0.93 24.01 -2.90
N GLY A 81 -0.59 24.83 -3.89
CA GLY A 81 0.05 26.13 -3.65
C GLY A 81 -0.85 27.10 -2.86
N ALA A 82 -2.13 27.16 -3.17
CA ALA A 82 -3.09 27.98 -2.47
C ALA A 82 -3.29 27.53 -1.02
N LEU A 83 -3.39 26.21 -0.78
CA LEU A 83 -3.47 25.65 0.59
C LEU A 83 -2.23 25.99 1.42
N HIS A 84 -1.04 25.91 0.84
CA HIS A 84 0.19 26.31 1.50
C HIS A 84 0.22 27.80 1.87
N LYS A 85 -0.21 28.68 0.95
CA LYS A 85 -0.32 30.12 1.23
C LYS A 85 -1.31 30.43 2.32
N ALA A 86 -2.46 29.72 2.32
CA ALA A 86 -3.50 29.87 3.33
C ALA A 86 -3.11 29.28 4.70
N GLY A 87 -1.97 28.62 4.85
CA GLY A 87 -1.57 27.94 6.08
C GLY A 87 -2.44 26.73 6.44
N ILE A 88 -3.14 26.13 5.46
CA ILE A 88 -4.02 24.99 5.66
C ILE A 88 -3.22 23.70 5.51
N GLU A 89 -2.93 23.04 6.63
CA GLU A 89 -2.19 21.78 6.68
C GLU A 89 -3.15 20.59 6.75
N ILE A 90 -3.57 20.10 5.60
CA ILE A 90 -4.38 18.88 5.47
C ILE A 90 -3.62 17.88 4.60
N ASN A 91 -3.52 16.63 5.08
CA ASN A 91 -2.84 15.60 4.30
C ASN A 91 -3.67 15.15 3.09
N ARG A 92 -3.01 14.59 2.09
CA ARG A 92 -3.63 14.17 0.82
C ARG A 92 -4.67 13.07 0.99
N LYS A 93 -4.52 12.20 1.99
CA LYS A 93 -5.49 11.13 2.27
C LYS A 93 -6.84 11.72 2.69
N VAL A 94 -6.82 12.66 3.62
CA VAL A 94 -8.04 13.34 4.10
C VAL A 94 -8.65 14.21 3.00
N LEU A 95 -7.84 14.97 2.26
CA LEU A 95 -8.34 15.74 1.12
C LEU A 95 -9.02 14.88 0.06
N ALA A 96 -8.47 13.72 -0.25
CA ALA A 96 -9.06 12.78 -1.20
C ALA A 96 -10.36 12.17 -0.70
N ASP A 97 -10.46 11.91 0.60
CA ASP A 97 -11.69 11.42 1.24
C ASP A 97 -12.79 12.49 1.21
N LEU A 98 -12.46 13.72 1.58
CA LEU A 98 -13.37 14.85 1.50
C LEU A 98 -13.85 15.10 0.06
N ALA A 99 -12.96 14.98 -0.92
CA ALA A 99 -13.29 15.15 -2.34
C ALA A 99 -14.33 14.13 -2.84
N MET A 100 -14.31 12.91 -2.30
CA MET A 100 -15.24 11.84 -2.71
C MET A 100 -16.52 11.81 -1.89
N ASN A 101 -16.39 11.86 -0.59
CA ASN A 101 -17.49 11.57 0.33
C ASN A 101 -18.17 12.85 0.87
N HIS A 102 -17.46 13.97 0.88
CA HIS A 102 -17.93 15.24 1.42
C HIS A 102 -17.59 16.42 0.50
N PRO A 103 -18.17 16.47 -0.71
CA PRO A 103 -17.83 17.50 -1.73
C PRO A 103 -18.08 18.92 -1.23
N GLU A 104 -19.08 19.15 -0.40
CA GLU A 104 -19.37 20.47 0.17
C GLU A 104 -18.23 20.97 1.08
N ALA A 105 -17.68 20.08 1.91
CA ALA A 105 -16.53 20.39 2.75
C ALA A 105 -15.29 20.69 1.91
N PHE A 106 -15.08 19.93 0.85
CA PHE A 106 -13.98 20.16 -0.10
C PHE A 106 -14.10 21.53 -0.80
N LYS A 107 -15.29 21.90 -1.26
CA LYS A 107 -15.58 23.23 -1.84
C LYS A 107 -15.28 24.36 -0.87
N ALA A 108 -15.69 24.22 0.40
CA ALA A 108 -15.40 25.20 1.43
C ALA A 108 -13.89 25.40 1.66
N ILE A 109 -13.11 24.31 1.63
CA ILE A 109 -11.65 24.36 1.72
C ILE A 109 -11.05 25.07 0.51
N VAL A 110 -11.51 24.75 -0.71
CA VAL A 110 -11.05 25.37 -1.93
C VAL A 110 -11.37 26.86 -1.94
N ALA A 111 -12.58 27.26 -1.50
CA ALA A 111 -12.97 28.66 -1.40
C ALA A 111 -12.07 29.44 -0.44
N LYS A 112 -11.78 28.89 0.75
CA LYS A 112 -10.83 29.50 1.69
C LYS A 112 -9.41 29.62 1.10
N ALA A 113 -8.96 28.61 0.38
CA ALA A 113 -7.63 28.62 -0.25
C ALA A 113 -7.57 29.67 -1.38
N LYS A 114 -8.64 29.90 -2.10
CA LYS A 114 -8.71 30.94 -3.14
C LYS A 114 -8.72 32.36 -2.57
N ALA A 115 -9.24 32.53 -1.37
CA ALA A 115 -9.38 33.84 -0.73
C ALA A 115 -8.09 34.31 -0.06
N ALA A 116 -7.14 33.40 0.16
CA ALA A 116 -5.83 33.68 0.74
C ALA A 116 -4.73 33.92 -0.32
#